data_c545e9c791424114dc353b2b4f10402e
#
_entry.id   c545e9c791424114dc353b2b4f10402e
#
_cell.length_a   1.000
_cell.length_b   1.000
_cell.length_c   1.000
_cell.angle_alpha   90.00
_cell.angle_beta   90.00
_cell.angle_gamma   90.00
#
_symmetry.space_group_name_H-M   'P 1'
#
loop_
_entity.id
_entity.type
_entity.pdbx_description
1 polymer ?
#
loop_
_entity_poly.entity_id
_entity_poly.type
_entity_poly.pdbx_seq_one_letter_code
_entity_poly.pdbx_strand_id
1 'polypeptide(L)'
;MNWEAIGAIGEIIGAAAVALTLGYFAIQLRASKDAAADANRLERAKGVREMMLATSLNAEFKEIITKGLQLENYYEELGTDLNMTPEEASTFDWAMLYWFWLHWGQFASETRNSDLEELKGIINSFYTNPGVRICWEKSPWAKPALEKDFVSFVDRTLTAMDEGSNLSP
;
A
#
# COMPACT_ATOMS: atom_id res chain seq x y z
N MET A 1 46.30 -45.09 -20.56
CA MET A 1 45.33 -44.10 -20.09
C MET A 1 44.86 -43.30 -21.29
N ASN A 2 43.58 -43.26 -21.52
CA ASN A 2 43.01 -42.54 -22.71
C ASN A 2 42.77 -41.05 -22.33
N TRP A 3 43.77 -40.21 -22.59
CA TRP A 3 43.75 -38.79 -22.24
C TRP A 3 42.66 -38.01 -23.01
N GLU A 4 42.33 -38.45 -24.23
CA GLU A 4 41.26 -37.86 -25.03
C GLU A 4 39.89 -38.06 -24.40
N ALA A 5 39.61 -39.24 -23.84
CA ALA A 5 38.37 -39.52 -23.15
C ALA A 5 38.23 -38.72 -21.85
N ILE A 6 39.33 -38.52 -21.14
CA ILE A 6 39.35 -37.68 -19.91
C ILE A 6 39.10 -36.20 -20.27
N GLY A 7 39.68 -35.71 -21.34
CA GLY A 7 39.45 -34.34 -21.86
C GLY A 7 38.00 -34.13 -22.25
N ALA A 8 37.40 -35.03 -23.02
CA ALA A 8 36.01 -34.94 -23.44
C ALA A 8 35.03 -34.97 -22.27
N ILE A 9 35.26 -35.77 -21.23
CA ILE A 9 34.45 -35.76 -20.00
C ILE A 9 34.59 -34.42 -19.27
N GLY A 10 35.82 -33.86 -19.20
CA GLY A 10 36.05 -32.56 -18.58
C GLY A 10 35.30 -31.43 -19.30
N GLU A 11 35.26 -31.42 -20.61
CA GLU A 11 34.51 -30.45 -21.42
C GLU A 11 33.03 -30.53 -21.18
N ILE A 12 32.45 -31.74 -21.12
CA ILE A 12 31.00 -31.93 -20.85
C ILE A 12 30.63 -31.44 -19.44
N ILE A 13 31.46 -31.80 -18.45
CA ILE A 13 31.24 -31.32 -17.07
C ILE A 13 31.35 -29.81 -17.00
N GLY A 14 32.38 -29.23 -17.65
CA GLY A 14 32.58 -27.79 -17.71
C GLY A 14 31.37 -27.07 -18.36
N ALA A 15 30.92 -27.57 -19.51
CA ALA A 15 29.74 -27.02 -20.19
C ALA A 15 28.48 -27.13 -19.35
N ALA A 16 28.26 -28.27 -18.69
CA ALA A 16 27.11 -28.42 -17.77
C ALA A 16 27.19 -27.47 -16.57
N ALA A 17 28.36 -27.28 -15.97
CA ALA A 17 28.56 -26.34 -14.86
C ALA A 17 28.28 -24.88 -15.28
N VAL A 18 28.72 -24.47 -16.47
CA VAL A 18 28.42 -23.15 -17.02
C VAL A 18 26.94 -22.98 -17.27
N ALA A 19 26.26 -23.96 -17.86
CA ALA A 19 24.83 -23.90 -18.12
C ALA A 19 24.01 -23.77 -16.81
N LEU A 20 24.38 -24.53 -15.78
CA LEU A 20 23.73 -24.46 -14.46
C LEU A 20 23.97 -23.08 -13.80
N THR A 21 25.19 -22.56 -13.92
CA THR A 21 25.52 -21.22 -13.37
C THR A 21 24.71 -20.13 -14.07
N LEU A 22 24.62 -20.17 -15.40
CA LEU A 22 23.81 -19.21 -16.16
C LEU A 22 22.32 -19.32 -15.80
N GLY A 23 21.79 -20.53 -15.63
CA GLY A 23 20.42 -20.75 -15.15
C GLY A 23 20.18 -20.15 -13.77
N TYR A 24 21.12 -20.37 -12.85
CA TYR A 24 21.07 -19.77 -11.50
C TYR A 24 21.09 -18.24 -11.55
N PHE A 25 21.99 -17.65 -12.35
CA PHE A 25 22.04 -16.20 -12.53
C PHE A 25 20.77 -15.63 -13.14
N ALA A 26 20.15 -16.34 -14.08
CA ALA A 26 18.89 -15.90 -14.68
C ALA A 26 17.75 -15.84 -13.64
N ILE A 27 17.69 -16.80 -12.72
CA ILE A 27 16.72 -16.83 -11.62
C ILE A 27 17.01 -15.69 -10.64
N GLN A 28 18.26 -15.48 -10.24
CA GLN A 28 18.67 -14.41 -9.34
C GLN A 28 18.39 -13.03 -9.93
N LEU A 29 18.63 -12.85 -11.22
CA LEU A 29 18.37 -11.58 -11.90
C LEU A 29 16.89 -11.25 -11.93
N ARG A 30 16.01 -12.24 -12.14
CA ARG A 30 14.56 -12.04 -12.04
C ARG A 30 14.15 -11.63 -10.63
N ALA A 31 14.55 -12.38 -9.62
CA ALA A 31 14.24 -12.06 -8.23
C ALA A 31 14.73 -10.65 -7.83
N SER A 32 15.94 -10.26 -8.29
CA SER A 32 16.47 -8.91 -8.05
C SER A 32 15.68 -7.81 -8.75
N LYS A 33 15.18 -8.05 -9.97
CA LYS A 33 14.34 -7.09 -10.68
C LYS A 33 12.97 -6.93 -10.01
N ASP A 34 12.37 -8.02 -9.56
CA ASP A 34 11.08 -7.99 -8.86
C ASP A 34 11.23 -7.23 -7.53
N ALA A 35 12.26 -7.54 -6.74
CA ALA A 35 12.56 -6.82 -5.52
C ALA A 35 12.83 -5.31 -5.74
N ALA A 36 13.52 -4.95 -6.82
CA ALA A 36 13.76 -3.54 -7.17
C ALA A 36 12.46 -2.84 -7.61
N ALA A 37 11.56 -3.53 -8.31
CA ALA A 37 10.27 -2.98 -8.70
C ALA A 37 9.38 -2.70 -7.47
N ASP A 38 9.34 -3.62 -6.51
CA ASP A 38 8.62 -3.46 -5.25
C ASP A 38 9.20 -2.32 -4.40
N ALA A 39 10.53 -2.25 -4.28
CA ALA A 39 11.20 -1.16 -3.59
C ALA A 39 10.86 0.21 -4.20
N ASN A 40 10.87 0.32 -5.53
CA ASN A 40 10.48 1.54 -6.24
C ASN A 40 9.00 1.90 -6.05
N ARG A 41 8.12 0.90 -5.96
CA ARG A 41 6.70 1.09 -5.67
C ARG A 41 6.50 1.67 -4.27
N LEU A 42 7.17 1.14 -3.26
CA LEU A 42 7.11 1.61 -1.88
C LEU A 42 7.74 3.01 -1.72
N GLU A 43 8.82 3.31 -2.43
CA GLU A 43 9.44 4.64 -2.40
C GLU A 43 8.51 5.71 -3.03
N ARG A 44 7.81 5.39 -4.13
CA ARG A 44 6.76 6.28 -4.66
C ARG A 44 5.63 6.51 -3.66
N ALA A 45 5.19 5.46 -2.97
CA ALA A 45 4.16 5.58 -1.92
C ALA A 45 4.63 6.48 -0.77
N LYS A 46 5.91 6.44 -0.41
CA LYS A 46 6.49 7.34 0.58
C LYS A 46 6.39 8.80 0.13
N GLY A 47 6.75 9.11 -1.11
CA GLY A 47 6.60 10.46 -1.67
C GLY A 47 5.15 10.95 -1.65
N VAL A 48 4.18 10.07 -1.98
CA VAL A 48 2.75 10.40 -1.88
C VAL A 48 2.36 10.72 -0.44
N ARG A 49 2.78 9.93 0.54
CA ARG A 49 2.51 10.19 1.96
C ARG A 49 3.13 11.50 2.45
N GLU A 50 4.36 11.79 2.06
CA GLU A 50 5.03 13.05 2.42
C GLU A 50 4.27 14.26 1.88
N MET A 51 3.75 14.17 0.65
CA MET A 51 2.90 15.19 0.06
C MET A 51 1.58 15.37 0.83
N MET A 52 0.93 14.27 1.20
CA MET A 52 -0.32 14.30 1.99
C MET A 52 -0.11 14.93 3.36
N LEU A 53 0.98 14.56 4.05
CA LEU A 53 1.33 15.14 5.33
C LEU A 53 1.65 16.64 5.21
N ALA A 54 2.43 17.04 4.20
CA ALA A 54 2.73 18.44 3.94
C ALA A 54 1.45 19.25 3.66
N THR A 55 0.51 18.68 2.89
CA THR A 55 -0.79 19.31 2.61
C THR A 55 -1.63 19.43 3.88
N SER A 56 -1.66 18.41 4.73
CA SER A 56 -2.39 18.44 6.00
C SER A 56 -1.88 19.55 6.96
N LEU A 57 -0.56 19.72 7.03
CA LEU A 57 0.09 20.61 8.00
C LEU A 57 0.24 22.07 7.53
N ASN A 58 0.13 22.35 6.23
CA ASN A 58 0.31 23.69 5.66
C ASN A 58 -1.02 24.22 5.13
N ALA A 59 -1.61 25.18 5.88
CA ALA A 59 -2.93 25.72 5.56
C ALA A 59 -2.96 26.45 4.20
N GLU A 60 -1.94 27.25 3.86
CA GLU A 60 -1.87 27.97 2.59
C GLU A 60 -1.73 26.98 1.41
N PHE A 61 -0.84 26.01 1.53
CA PHE A 61 -0.67 24.99 0.50
C PHE A 61 -1.95 24.16 0.31
N LYS A 62 -2.60 23.76 1.39
CA LYS A 62 -3.87 23.04 1.38
C LYS A 62 -4.98 23.83 0.67
N GLU A 63 -5.09 25.15 0.94
CA GLU A 63 -6.07 26.00 0.28
C GLU A 63 -5.85 26.06 -1.24
N ILE A 64 -4.59 26.19 -1.68
CA ILE A 64 -4.23 26.21 -3.10
C ILE A 64 -4.57 24.85 -3.73
N ILE A 65 -4.25 23.73 -3.10
CA ILE A 65 -4.58 22.38 -3.60
C ILE A 65 -6.10 22.20 -3.67
N THR A 66 -6.84 22.58 -2.64
CA THR A 66 -8.30 22.47 -2.61
C THR A 66 -8.94 23.23 -3.77
N LYS A 67 -8.53 24.46 -4.02
CA LYS A 67 -9.00 25.28 -5.14
C LYS A 67 -8.59 24.69 -6.50
N GLY A 68 -7.33 24.30 -6.63
CA GLY A 68 -6.79 23.77 -7.87
C GLY A 68 -7.44 22.44 -8.30
N LEU A 69 -7.90 21.65 -7.35
CA LEU A 69 -8.61 20.38 -7.57
C LEU A 69 -10.14 20.51 -7.49
N GLN A 70 -10.68 21.72 -7.25
CA GLN A 70 -12.12 22.02 -7.14
C GLN A 70 -12.80 21.15 -6.06
N LEU A 71 -12.18 21.05 -4.88
CA LEU A 71 -12.64 20.22 -3.77
C LEU A 71 -13.48 20.99 -2.73
N GLU A 72 -13.81 22.25 -2.97
CA GLU A 72 -14.54 23.09 -2.01
C GLU A 72 -15.87 22.45 -1.61
N ASN A 73 -16.70 22.06 -2.57
CA ASN A 73 -18.00 21.41 -2.32
C ASN A 73 -17.83 20.08 -1.58
N TYR A 74 -16.81 19.32 -1.95
CA TYR A 74 -16.52 18.05 -1.27
C TYR A 74 -16.20 18.29 0.22
N TYR A 75 -15.39 19.29 0.55
CA TYR A 75 -15.05 19.57 1.95
C TYR A 75 -16.19 20.26 2.74
N GLU A 76 -17.11 20.97 2.09
CA GLU A 76 -18.35 21.41 2.70
C GLU A 76 -19.23 20.24 3.11
N GLU A 77 -19.42 19.27 2.22
CA GLU A 77 -20.19 18.04 2.51
C GLU A 77 -19.51 17.18 3.57
N LEU A 78 -18.20 16.94 3.43
CA LEU A 78 -17.41 16.17 4.39
C LEU A 78 -17.43 16.82 5.78
N GLY A 79 -17.30 18.15 5.85
CA GLY A 79 -17.40 18.92 7.09
C GLY A 79 -18.75 18.72 7.78
N THR A 80 -19.83 18.71 7.02
CA THR A 80 -21.18 18.43 7.54
C THR A 80 -21.26 17.02 8.14
N ASP A 81 -20.74 16.01 7.44
CA ASP A 81 -20.74 14.62 7.91
C ASP A 81 -19.89 14.40 9.18
N LEU A 82 -18.78 15.14 9.29
CA LEU A 82 -17.85 15.04 10.42
C LEU A 82 -18.15 16.02 11.57
N ASN A 83 -19.14 16.92 11.40
CA ASN A 83 -19.39 18.04 12.29
C ASN A 83 -18.13 18.92 12.50
N MET A 84 -17.50 19.28 11.38
CA MET A 84 -16.28 20.09 11.28
C MET A 84 -16.49 21.24 10.31
N THR A 85 -15.67 22.28 10.40
CA THR A 85 -15.57 23.27 9.32
C THR A 85 -14.94 22.65 8.06
N PRO A 86 -15.13 23.20 6.86
CA PRO A 86 -14.48 22.72 5.64
C PRO A 86 -12.95 22.63 5.75
N GLU A 87 -12.32 23.60 6.44
CA GLU A 87 -10.88 23.61 6.67
C GLU A 87 -10.43 22.47 7.60
N GLU A 88 -11.18 22.20 8.66
CA GLU A 88 -10.92 21.09 9.57
C GLU A 88 -11.13 19.75 8.86
N ALA A 89 -12.21 19.61 8.10
CA ALA A 89 -12.51 18.41 7.32
C ALA A 89 -11.42 18.15 6.26
N SER A 90 -10.95 19.17 5.56
CA SER A 90 -9.84 19.09 4.63
C SER A 90 -8.54 18.63 5.32
N THR A 91 -8.24 19.20 6.49
CA THR A 91 -7.05 18.82 7.28
C THR A 91 -7.14 17.38 7.71
N PHE A 92 -8.31 16.96 8.20
CA PHE A 92 -8.55 15.60 8.66
C PHE A 92 -8.47 14.60 7.50
N ASP A 93 -9.10 14.88 6.36
CA ASP A 93 -9.07 13.98 5.19
C ASP A 93 -7.63 13.76 4.70
N TRP A 94 -6.83 14.83 4.52
CA TRP A 94 -5.43 14.68 4.13
C TRP A 94 -4.60 13.88 5.14
N ALA A 95 -4.89 14.03 6.44
CA ALA A 95 -4.25 13.23 7.49
C ALA A 95 -4.68 11.76 7.41
N MET A 96 -5.96 11.47 7.15
CA MET A 96 -6.45 10.09 6.97
C MET A 96 -5.87 9.45 5.72
N LEU A 97 -5.73 10.18 4.62
CA LEU A 97 -5.08 9.69 3.40
C LEU A 97 -3.63 9.26 3.67
N TYR A 98 -2.87 10.00 4.48
CA TYR A 98 -1.55 9.57 4.91
C TYR A 98 -1.57 8.18 5.55
N TRP A 99 -2.53 7.94 6.48
CA TRP A 99 -2.68 6.64 7.16
C TRP A 99 -3.13 5.54 6.21
N PHE A 100 -4.06 5.79 5.30
CA PHE A 100 -4.51 4.80 4.31
C PHE A 100 -3.36 4.36 3.40
N TRP A 101 -2.55 5.29 2.93
CA TRP A 101 -1.38 4.98 2.12
C TRP A 101 -0.25 4.32 2.92
N LEU A 102 -0.14 4.58 4.22
CA LEU A 102 0.78 3.88 5.11
C LEU A 102 0.37 2.40 5.25
N HIS A 103 -0.90 2.15 5.56
CA HIS A 103 -1.43 0.79 5.71
C HIS A 103 -1.40 0.01 4.38
N TRP A 104 -1.66 0.69 3.25
CA TRP A 104 -1.43 0.07 1.95
C TRP A 104 0.05 -0.29 1.74
N GLY A 105 0.99 0.57 2.11
CA GLY A 105 2.41 0.27 2.04
C GLY A 105 2.81 -0.94 2.89
N GLN A 106 2.24 -1.08 4.10
CA GLN A 106 2.39 -2.27 4.93
C GLN A 106 1.85 -3.50 4.21
N PHE A 107 0.59 -3.48 3.78
CA PHE A 107 -0.04 -4.57 3.02
C PHE A 107 0.79 -5.00 1.81
N ALA A 108 1.32 -4.05 1.04
CA ALA A 108 2.11 -4.31 -0.15
C ALA A 108 3.50 -4.91 0.13
N SER A 109 4.03 -4.74 1.35
CA SER A 109 5.32 -5.29 1.78
C SER A 109 5.22 -6.61 2.55
N GLU A 110 4.00 -7.02 2.90
CA GLU A 110 3.75 -8.21 3.70
C GLU A 110 4.07 -9.49 2.94
N THR A 111 4.90 -10.32 3.54
CA THR A 111 5.31 -11.61 2.99
C THR A 111 4.86 -12.80 3.82
N ARG A 112 4.35 -12.55 5.04
CA ARG A 112 3.94 -13.58 6.00
C ARG A 112 2.49 -13.38 6.44
N ASN A 113 1.79 -14.48 6.66
CA ASN A 113 0.40 -14.44 7.17
C ASN A 113 0.28 -13.79 8.56
N SER A 114 1.33 -13.90 9.42
CA SER A 114 1.35 -13.24 10.73
C SER A 114 1.26 -11.73 10.65
N ASP A 115 1.93 -11.16 9.65
CA ASP A 115 2.03 -9.73 9.44
C ASP A 115 0.67 -9.19 8.94
N LEU A 116 -0.03 -9.97 8.09
CA LEU A 116 -1.40 -9.65 7.65
C LEU A 116 -2.42 -9.67 8.81
N GLU A 117 -2.28 -10.57 9.78
CA GLU A 117 -3.14 -10.59 10.97
C GLU A 117 -2.86 -9.39 11.89
N GLU A 118 -1.61 -8.96 12.01
CA GLU A 118 -1.27 -7.73 12.72
C GLU A 118 -1.89 -6.50 12.04
N LEU A 119 -1.73 -6.37 10.72
CA LEU A 119 -2.34 -5.30 9.94
C LEU A 119 -3.88 -5.31 10.06
N LYS A 120 -4.50 -6.47 10.06
CA LYS A 120 -5.93 -6.62 10.27
C LYS A 120 -6.37 -6.10 11.65
N GLY A 121 -5.57 -6.35 12.70
CA GLY A 121 -5.77 -5.77 14.03
C GLY A 121 -5.70 -4.22 14.02
N ILE A 122 -4.75 -3.64 13.29
CA ILE A 122 -4.63 -2.19 13.11
C ILE A 122 -5.85 -1.64 12.38
N ILE A 123 -6.27 -2.27 11.28
CA ILE A 123 -7.46 -1.86 10.52
C ILE A 123 -8.69 -1.90 11.41
N ASN A 124 -8.88 -2.97 12.18
CA ASN A 124 -9.99 -3.09 13.10
C ASN A 124 -10.06 -1.95 14.11
N SER A 125 -8.93 -1.55 14.69
CA SER A 125 -8.91 -0.49 15.70
C SER A 125 -9.03 0.92 15.12
N PHE A 126 -8.50 1.15 13.92
CA PHE A 126 -8.40 2.47 13.32
C PHE A 126 -9.62 2.82 12.46
N TYR A 127 -10.04 1.92 11.53
CA TYR A 127 -11.11 2.22 10.57
C TYR A 127 -12.53 2.09 11.17
N THR A 128 -12.67 1.59 12.39
CA THR A 128 -13.96 1.60 13.12
C THR A 128 -14.31 2.97 13.68
N ASN A 129 -13.35 3.88 13.79
CA ASN A 129 -13.65 5.26 14.20
C ASN A 129 -14.53 5.92 13.13
N PRO A 130 -15.68 6.53 13.52
CA PRO A 130 -16.66 7.04 12.56
C PRO A 130 -16.08 8.02 11.53
N GLY A 131 -15.24 8.96 11.96
CA GLY A 131 -14.61 9.93 11.07
C GLY A 131 -13.67 9.28 10.06
N VAL A 132 -12.87 8.30 10.50
CA VAL A 132 -11.96 7.54 9.61
C VAL A 132 -12.77 6.77 8.56
N ARG A 133 -13.87 6.14 9.00
CA ARG A 133 -14.76 5.37 8.11
C ARG A 133 -15.40 6.26 7.06
N ILE A 134 -15.87 7.46 7.45
CA ILE A 134 -16.42 8.45 6.50
C ILE A 134 -15.37 8.85 5.46
N CYS A 135 -14.14 9.16 5.86
CA CYS A 135 -13.06 9.47 4.92
C CYS A 135 -12.71 8.26 4.03
N TRP A 136 -12.67 7.04 4.58
CA TRP A 136 -12.43 5.82 3.78
C TRP A 136 -13.47 5.64 2.67
N GLU A 137 -14.75 5.90 2.97
CA GLU A 137 -15.84 5.72 2.01
C GLU A 137 -15.99 6.88 1.01
N LYS A 138 -15.75 8.11 1.44
CA LYS A 138 -16.08 9.31 0.65
C LYS A 138 -14.89 9.99 -0.01
N SER A 139 -13.67 9.81 0.51
CA SER A 139 -12.51 10.50 -0.06
C SER A 139 -12.20 10.02 -1.48
N PRO A 140 -12.07 10.94 -2.44
CA PRO A 140 -11.75 10.62 -3.83
C PRO A 140 -10.35 10.02 -3.99
N TRP A 141 -9.50 10.16 -2.99
CA TRP A 141 -8.11 9.68 -2.97
C TRP A 141 -7.88 8.45 -2.08
N ALA A 142 -8.94 7.94 -1.42
CA ALA A 142 -8.90 6.69 -0.66
C ALA A 142 -9.13 5.47 -1.57
N LYS A 143 -10.30 4.85 -1.50
CA LYS A 143 -10.64 3.65 -2.30
C LYS A 143 -10.34 3.77 -3.80
N PRO A 144 -10.69 4.89 -4.48
CA PRO A 144 -10.43 5.01 -5.93
C PRO A 144 -8.95 5.06 -6.31
N ALA A 145 -8.09 5.54 -5.42
CA ALA A 145 -6.66 5.74 -5.68
C ALA A 145 -5.77 4.58 -5.19
N LEU A 146 -6.30 3.71 -4.33
CA LEU A 146 -5.58 2.59 -3.74
C LEU A 146 -5.76 1.30 -4.55
N GLU A 147 -4.86 0.36 -4.34
CA GLU A 147 -4.88 -0.95 -4.99
C GLU A 147 -6.12 -1.75 -4.57
N LYS A 148 -6.77 -2.38 -5.54
CA LYS A 148 -8.05 -3.11 -5.34
C LYS A 148 -7.95 -4.24 -4.32
N ASP A 149 -6.82 -4.93 -4.26
CA ASP A 149 -6.63 -6.04 -3.33
C ASP A 149 -6.56 -5.54 -1.89
N PHE A 150 -5.89 -4.41 -1.66
CA PHE A 150 -5.88 -3.74 -0.36
C PHE A 150 -7.27 -3.22 0.03
N VAL A 151 -7.96 -2.53 -0.88
CA VAL A 151 -9.34 -2.06 -0.64
C VAL A 151 -10.25 -3.23 -0.26
N SER A 152 -10.18 -4.33 -1.01
CA SER A 152 -10.96 -5.54 -0.73
C SER A 152 -10.60 -6.18 0.61
N PHE A 153 -9.32 -6.10 1.02
CA PHE A 153 -8.86 -6.59 2.32
C PHE A 153 -9.45 -5.75 3.46
N VAL A 154 -9.39 -4.43 3.37
CA VAL A 154 -9.97 -3.51 4.36
C VAL A 154 -11.47 -3.71 4.46
N ASP A 155 -12.19 -3.66 3.33
CA ASP A 155 -13.65 -3.76 3.30
C ASP A 155 -14.16 -5.08 3.87
N ARG A 156 -13.51 -6.22 3.54
CA ARG A 156 -13.86 -7.53 4.15
C ARG A 156 -13.61 -7.54 5.65
N THR A 157 -12.54 -6.93 6.11
CA THR A 157 -12.21 -6.84 7.53
C THR A 157 -13.29 -6.06 8.28
N LEU A 158 -13.73 -4.93 7.73
CA LEU A 158 -14.79 -4.10 8.31
C LEU A 158 -16.15 -4.81 8.32
N THR A 159 -16.51 -5.49 7.23
CA THR A 159 -17.75 -6.26 7.14
C THR A 159 -17.82 -7.37 8.20
N ALA A 160 -16.73 -8.12 8.37
CA ALA A 160 -16.67 -9.18 9.38
C ALA A 160 -16.84 -8.66 10.81
N MET A 161 -16.40 -7.43 11.09
CA MET A 161 -16.61 -6.79 12.39
C MET A 161 -18.05 -6.36 12.61
N ASP A 162 -18.66 -5.73 11.60
CA ASP A 162 -20.06 -5.28 11.67
C ASP A 162 -20.99 -6.47 11.91
N GLU A 163 -20.73 -7.61 11.26
CA GLU A 163 -21.45 -8.86 11.48
C GLU A 163 -21.22 -9.43 12.88
N GLY A 164 -19.97 -9.42 13.37
CA GLY A 164 -19.64 -9.88 14.73
C GLY A 164 -20.24 -9.02 15.83
N SER A 165 -20.36 -7.71 15.61
CA SER A 165 -20.97 -6.78 16.57
C SER A 165 -22.49 -6.97 16.69
N ASN A 166 -23.14 -7.41 15.62
CA ASN A 166 -24.58 -7.67 15.58
C ASN A 166 -24.99 -9.02 16.21
N LEU A 167 -24.01 -9.88 16.53
CA LEU A 167 -24.24 -11.19 17.14
C LEU A 167 -23.98 -11.23 18.65
N SER A 168 -23.56 -10.10 19.25
CA SER A 168 -23.40 -9.99 20.71
C SER A 168 -24.67 -9.36 21.30
N PRO A 169 -25.40 -10.09 22.18
CA PRO A 169 -26.63 -9.63 22.80
C PRO A 169 -26.42 -8.49 23.81
#